data_5ca9264985d1faab183c8b43fe56e551
#
_entry.id   5ca9264985d1faab183c8b43fe56e551
#
_cell.length_a   1.000
_cell.length_b   1.000
_cell.length_c   1.000
_cell.angle_alpha   90.00
_cell.angle_beta   90.00
_cell.angle_gamma   90.00
#
_symmetry.space_group_name_H-M   'P 1'
#
loop_
_entity.id
_entity.type
_entity.pdbx_description
1 polymer ?
#
loop_
_entity_poly.entity_id
_entity_poly.type
_entity_poly.pdbx_seq_one_letter_code
_entity_poly.pdbx_strand_id
1 'polypeptide(L)'
;MQLSAELAKLANAIHQQGGQPILVGGSVRDYLLGQTIPKDLDLEVYHLKANKLEMVLSQFGKVLRVGKSFGVLKLITEHAEYDVSLPRRESKTGKGHKGFLVNADPRMTFEEASARRDFTINSIGFDPIHQLWLDPHHGQEDLRKGILRHVGPAFAEDPLRVLRGAQFAARLNFQLAPETLHLCQTLDLNELSRERLLGEFKKLLLRAERPSIGLEILRQTKTLRFFPELEALIDVPQDPTWHPEGCVWTHTLMVVDEAAKLRVGEEKNDLVLMFGALCHDFGKPETTIWKDGHWRSPAPVSYTHLRAHETRHDLVCRLLLE
;
A
#
# COMPACT_ATOMS: atom_id res chain seq x y z
N MET A 1 -13.62 15.71 -14.33
CA MET A 1 -12.71 14.61 -14.78
C MET A 1 -13.00 14.30 -16.25
N GLN A 2 -11.99 14.24 -17.12
CA GLN A 2 -12.21 13.88 -18.53
C GLN A 2 -12.27 12.35 -18.64
N LEU A 3 -13.41 11.84 -19.09
CA LEU A 3 -13.65 10.40 -19.21
C LEU A 3 -13.38 9.92 -20.65
N SER A 4 -12.96 8.67 -20.81
CA SER A 4 -12.94 8.02 -22.11
C SER A 4 -14.39 7.83 -22.63
N ALA A 5 -14.55 7.80 -23.95
CA ALA A 5 -15.86 7.56 -24.55
C ALA A 5 -16.45 6.19 -24.15
N GLU A 6 -15.60 5.19 -23.94
CA GLU A 6 -16.00 3.86 -23.51
C GLU A 6 -16.53 3.89 -22.07
N LEU A 7 -15.79 4.53 -21.14
CA LEU A 7 -16.24 4.67 -19.75
C LEU A 7 -17.53 5.46 -19.65
N ALA A 8 -17.71 6.51 -20.44
CA ALA A 8 -18.95 7.27 -20.49
C ALA A 8 -20.13 6.42 -20.96
N LYS A 9 -19.95 5.58 -21.99
CA LYS A 9 -20.96 4.62 -22.46
C LYS A 9 -21.30 3.58 -21.40
N LEU A 10 -20.29 3.01 -20.75
CA LEU A 10 -20.47 2.03 -19.68
C LEU A 10 -21.26 2.62 -18.50
N ALA A 11 -20.87 3.81 -18.05
CA ALA A 11 -21.53 4.52 -16.96
C ALA A 11 -23.02 4.81 -17.30
N ASN A 12 -23.29 5.29 -18.51
CA ASN A 12 -24.67 5.52 -18.97
C ASN A 12 -25.49 4.24 -19.04
N ALA A 13 -24.92 3.13 -19.53
CA ALA A 13 -25.64 1.85 -19.57
C ALA A 13 -26.01 1.33 -18.16
N ILE A 14 -25.11 1.46 -17.20
CA ILE A 14 -25.38 1.14 -15.80
C ILE A 14 -26.49 2.05 -15.25
N HIS A 15 -26.40 3.35 -15.51
CA HIS A 15 -27.38 4.33 -15.05
C HIS A 15 -28.79 4.09 -15.61
N GLN A 16 -28.91 3.77 -16.90
CA GLN A 16 -30.19 3.45 -17.55
C GLN A 16 -30.87 2.21 -16.94
N GLN A 17 -30.11 1.34 -16.30
CA GLN A 17 -30.63 0.18 -15.57
C GLN A 17 -30.97 0.49 -14.10
N GLY A 18 -30.86 1.75 -13.69
CA GLY A 18 -31.15 2.22 -12.33
C GLY A 18 -29.96 2.12 -11.37
N GLY A 19 -28.76 1.86 -11.87
CA GLY A 19 -27.53 1.89 -11.08
C GLY A 19 -26.90 3.28 -11.04
N GLN A 20 -26.13 3.56 -10.00
CA GLN A 20 -25.28 4.72 -9.89
C GLN A 20 -23.81 4.27 -9.89
N PRO A 21 -23.09 4.40 -11.02
CA PRO A 21 -21.67 4.08 -11.08
C PRO A 21 -20.86 5.24 -10.47
N ILE A 22 -19.93 4.93 -9.59
CA ILE A 22 -18.99 5.89 -9.00
C ILE A 22 -17.58 5.39 -9.27
N LEU A 23 -16.73 6.21 -9.87
CA LEU A 23 -15.29 5.98 -9.95
C LEU A 23 -14.68 6.17 -8.58
N VAL A 24 -13.79 5.27 -8.18
CA VAL A 24 -13.23 5.24 -6.83
C VAL A 24 -11.75 4.83 -6.85
N GLY A 25 -11.12 4.85 -5.69
CA GLY A 25 -9.79 4.27 -5.49
C GLY A 25 -8.63 5.13 -6.00
N GLY A 26 -7.55 4.43 -6.36
CA GLY A 26 -6.29 5.07 -6.73
C GLY A 26 -6.37 5.95 -7.97
N SER A 27 -7.15 5.57 -8.96
CA SER A 27 -7.31 6.30 -10.22
C SER A 27 -7.92 7.70 -10.01
N VAL A 28 -8.85 7.83 -9.07
CA VAL A 28 -9.48 9.12 -8.70
C VAL A 28 -8.47 10.04 -8.02
N ARG A 29 -7.72 9.51 -7.06
CA ARG A 29 -6.63 10.23 -6.37
C ARG A 29 -5.56 10.68 -7.36
N ASP A 30 -5.09 9.78 -8.21
CA ASP A 30 -3.99 10.03 -9.14
C ASP A 30 -4.39 11.08 -10.19
N TYR A 31 -5.66 11.06 -10.64
CA TYR A 31 -6.21 12.14 -11.46
C TYR A 31 -6.17 13.51 -10.78
N LEU A 32 -6.57 13.58 -9.49
CA LEU A 32 -6.54 14.83 -8.71
C LEU A 32 -5.11 15.33 -8.47
N LEU A 33 -4.11 14.44 -8.52
CA LEU A 33 -2.69 14.77 -8.49
C LEU A 33 -2.14 15.16 -9.87
N GLY A 34 -2.98 15.24 -10.91
CA GLY A 34 -2.56 15.60 -12.27
C GLY A 34 -1.89 14.48 -13.05
N GLN A 35 -1.97 13.23 -12.56
CA GLN A 35 -1.44 12.07 -13.26
C GLN A 35 -2.40 11.58 -14.34
N THR A 36 -1.86 10.85 -15.31
CA THR A 36 -2.66 10.19 -16.36
C THR A 36 -3.56 9.12 -15.75
N ILE A 37 -4.81 9.06 -16.17
CA ILE A 37 -5.74 8.01 -15.73
C ILE A 37 -5.21 6.65 -16.21
N PRO A 38 -5.01 5.67 -15.31
CA PRO A 38 -4.56 4.34 -15.68
C PRO A 38 -5.63 3.61 -16.51
N LYS A 39 -5.23 2.53 -17.18
CA LYS A 39 -6.17 1.65 -17.90
C LYS A 39 -7.01 0.80 -16.95
N ASP A 40 -6.55 0.58 -15.73
CA ASP A 40 -7.26 -0.16 -14.68
C ASP A 40 -8.06 0.81 -13.84
N LEU A 41 -9.37 0.69 -13.85
CA LEU A 41 -10.28 1.59 -13.17
C LEU A 41 -11.19 0.84 -12.19
N ASP A 42 -11.32 1.39 -11.00
CA ASP A 42 -12.24 0.89 -9.98
C ASP A 42 -13.58 1.60 -10.08
N LEU A 43 -14.66 0.83 -10.26
CA LEU A 43 -16.06 1.30 -10.23
C LEU A 43 -16.79 0.67 -9.07
N GLU A 44 -17.48 1.47 -8.29
CA GLU A 44 -18.44 1.00 -7.29
C GLU A 44 -19.86 1.36 -7.75
N VAL A 45 -20.74 0.35 -7.87
CA VAL A 45 -22.07 0.54 -8.45
C VAL A 45 -23.13 0.39 -7.38
N TYR A 46 -23.86 1.46 -7.13
CA TYR A 46 -24.94 1.55 -6.15
C TYR A 46 -26.29 1.27 -6.80
N HIS A 47 -27.29 0.89 -5.99
CA HIS A 47 -28.70 0.72 -6.36
C HIS A 47 -28.98 -0.38 -7.39
N LEU A 48 -27.98 -1.22 -7.73
CA LEU A 48 -28.15 -2.29 -8.71
C LEU A 48 -27.80 -3.66 -8.09
N LYS A 49 -28.59 -4.70 -8.41
CA LYS A 49 -28.29 -6.07 -7.98
C LYS A 49 -27.18 -6.68 -8.84
N ALA A 50 -26.36 -7.56 -8.25
CA ALA A 50 -25.21 -8.19 -8.91
C ALA A 50 -25.56 -8.84 -10.28
N ASN A 51 -26.63 -9.61 -10.35
CA ASN A 51 -27.03 -10.27 -11.60
C ASN A 51 -27.36 -9.28 -12.72
N LYS A 52 -28.02 -8.16 -12.37
CA LYS A 52 -28.36 -7.12 -13.33
C LYS A 52 -27.11 -6.36 -13.77
N LEU A 53 -26.20 -6.08 -12.83
CA LEU A 53 -24.91 -5.47 -13.15
C LEU A 53 -24.10 -6.33 -14.12
N GLU A 54 -23.97 -7.62 -13.85
CA GLU A 54 -23.24 -8.55 -14.71
C GLU A 54 -23.83 -8.62 -16.14
N MET A 55 -25.16 -8.60 -16.27
CA MET A 55 -25.83 -8.54 -17.59
C MET A 55 -25.46 -7.27 -18.36
N VAL A 56 -25.39 -6.12 -17.67
CA VAL A 56 -24.98 -4.85 -18.30
C VAL A 56 -23.52 -4.92 -18.74
N LEU A 57 -22.64 -5.35 -17.86
CA LEU A 57 -21.20 -5.43 -18.13
C LEU A 57 -20.89 -6.38 -19.31
N SER A 58 -21.63 -7.48 -19.44
CA SER A 58 -21.43 -8.48 -20.53
C SER A 58 -21.69 -7.91 -21.93
N GLN A 59 -22.33 -6.76 -22.04
CA GLN A 59 -22.53 -6.08 -23.34
C GLN A 59 -21.27 -5.32 -23.79
N PHE A 60 -20.32 -5.07 -22.89
CA PHE A 60 -19.12 -4.26 -23.16
C PHE A 60 -17.85 -5.10 -23.33
N GLY A 61 -17.84 -6.34 -22.85
CA GLY A 61 -16.67 -7.19 -22.93
C GLY A 61 -16.79 -8.47 -22.11
N LYS A 62 -15.64 -9.08 -21.85
CA LYS A 62 -15.53 -10.30 -21.06
C LYS A 62 -15.64 -9.99 -19.57
N VAL A 63 -16.61 -10.58 -18.90
CA VAL A 63 -16.80 -10.45 -17.45
C VAL A 63 -16.23 -11.67 -16.74
N LEU A 64 -15.35 -11.44 -15.77
CA LEU A 64 -14.79 -12.46 -14.88
C LEU A 64 -15.25 -12.19 -13.45
N ARG A 65 -15.73 -13.23 -12.77
CA ARG A 65 -16.01 -13.14 -11.33
C ARG A 65 -14.72 -13.37 -10.55
N VAL A 66 -14.22 -12.32 -9.89
CA VAL A 66 -12.99 -12.36 -9.11
C VAL A 66 -13.33 -12.47 -7.63
N GLY A 67 -12.90 -13.58 -7.01
CA GLY A 67 -13.17 -13.84 -5.59
C GLY A 67 -14.58 -14.34 -5.30
N LYS A 68 -14.71 -15.62 -4.95
CA LYS A 68 -15.98 -16.28 -4.64
C LYS A 68 -16.81 -15.61 -3.52
N SER A 69 -16.19 -14.74 -2.71
CA SER A 69 -16.82 -14.10 -1.55
C SER A 69 -16.91 -12.56 -1.65
N PHE A 70 -16.33 -11.92 -2.66
CA PHE A 70 -16.12 -10.47 -2.60
C PHE A 70 -17.00 -9.63 -3.53
N GLY A 71 -17.80 -10.25 -4.39
CA GLY A 71 -18.73 -9.51 -5.25
C GLY A 71 -18.05 -8.50 -6.21
N VAL A 72 -16.81 -8.80 -6.63
CA VAL A 72 -16.09 -8.01 -7.62
C VAL A 72 -16.20 -8.68 -8.98
N LEU A 73 -16.61 -7.91 -9.97
CA LEU A 73 -16.66 -8.30 -11.36
C LEU A 73 -15.54 -7.58 -12.12
N LYS A 74 -14.66 -8.34 -12.77
CA LYS A 74 -13.64 -7.76 -13.64
C LYS A 74 -14.19 -7.75 -15.07
N LEU A 75 -14.38 -6.56 -15.61
CA LEU A 75 -14.73 -6.35 -17.00
C LEU A 75 -13.45 -6.07 -17.80
N ILE A 76 -13.18 -6.88 -18.79
CA ILE A 76 -12.08 -6.72 -19.73
C ILE A 76 -12.68 -6.31 -21.08
N THR A 77 -12.34 -5.11 -21.52
CA THR A 77 -12.72 -4.59 -22.84
C THR A 77 -11.50 -4.58 -23.77
N GLU A 78 -11.65 -4.07 -24.98
CA GLU A 78 -10.55 -3.92 -25.92
C GLU A 78 -9.53 -2.85 -25.47
N HIS A 79 -9.95 -1.85 -24.69
CA HIS A 79 -9.14 -0.68 -24.39
C HIS A 79 -8.78 -0.52 -22.91
N ALA A 80 -9.54 -1.16 -22.00
CA ALA A 80 -9.38 -0.99 -20.55
C ALA A 80 -9.84 -2.21 -19.77
N GLU A 81 -9.44 -2.25 -18.51
CA GLU A 81 -9.94 -3.19 -17.51
C GLU A 81 -10.68 -2.40 -16.40
N TYR A 82 -11.81 -2.93 -15.96
CA TYR A 82 -12.61 -2.31 -14.91
C TYR A 82 -12.84 -3.32 -13.79
N ASP A 83 -12.42 -2.98 -12.59
CA ASP A 83 -12.79 -3.71 -11.39
C ASP A 83 -14.10 -3.11 -10.86
N VAL A 84 -15.20 -3.82 -11.10
CA VAL A 84 -16.56 -3.34 -10.79
C VAL A 84 -17.07 -4.05 -9.56
N SER A 85 -17.34 -3.30 -8.50
CA SER A 85 -17.84 -3.83 -7.23
C SER A 85 -19.19 -3.24 -6.85
N LEU A 86 -19.91 -3.96 -5.99
CA LEU A 86 -21.06 -3.42 -5.27
C LEU A 86 -20.58 -2.91 -3.89
N PRO A 87 -21.22 -1.88 -3.34
CA PRO A 87 -21.00 -1.48 -1.96
C PRO A 87 -21.32 -2.63 -1.02
N ARG A 88 -20.52 -2.79 0.04
CA ARG A 88 -20.60 -3.97 0.89
C ARG A 88 -20.40 -3.64 2.36
N ARG A 89 -21.14 -4.34 3.21
CA ARG A 89 -20.88 -4.38 4.65
C ARG A 89 -19.96 -5.55 4.94
N GLU A 90 -18.88 -5.27 5.69
CA GLU A 90 -18.00 -6.32 6.21
C GLU A 90 -18.22 -6.39 7.71
N SER A 91 -18.47 -7.57 8.21
CA SER A 91 -18.57 -7.84 9.64
C SER A 91 -17.42 -8.76 10.02
N LYS A 92 -16.58 -8.32 10.96
CA LYS A 92 -15.50 -9.16 11.48
C LYS A 92 -16.11 -10.29 12.29
N THR A 93 -16.02 -11.52 11.80
CA THR A 93 -16.57 -12.74 12.45
C THR A 93 -15.48 -13.65 12.99
N GLY A 94 -14.18 -13.33 12.76
CA GLY A 94 -13.06 -14.17 13.18
C GLY A 94 -11.72 -13.45 13.10
N LYS A 95 -10.63 -14.19 13.37
CA LYS A 95 -9.26 -13.68 13.30
C LYS A 95 -8.76 -13.62 11.85
N GLY A 96 -7.90 -12.62 11.57
CA GLY A 96 -7.26 -12.43 10.28
C GLY A 96 -8.22 -12.01 9.15
N HIS A 97 -7.70 -11.89 7.93
CA HIS A 97 -8.45 -11.39 6.77
C HIS A 97 -9.54 -12.36 6.25
N LYS A 98 -9.50 -13.64 6.62
CA LYS A 98 -10.55 -14.64 6.29
C LYS A 98 -11.75 -14.57 7.24
N GLY A 99 -11.64 -13.80 8.32
CA GLY A 99 -12.68 -13.65 9.33
C GLY A 99 -13.68 -12.54 9.04
N PHE A 100 -13.87 -12.14 7.79
CA PHE A 100 -14.88 -11.15 7.41
C PHE A 100 -16.04 -11.80 6.65
N LEU A 101 -17.24 -11.56 7.14
CA LEU A 101 -18.46 -11.84 6.39
C LEU A 101 -18.75 -10.60 5.52
N VAL A 102 -18.74 -10.82 4.22
CA VAL A 102 -18.93 -9.74 3.23
C VAL A 102 -20.32 -9.89 2.62
N ASN A 103 -21.18 -8.92 2.87
CA ASN A 103 -22.51 -8.85 2.29
C ASN A 103 -22.63 -7.60 1.40
N ALA A 104 -22.87 -7.80 0.12
CA ALA A 104 -23.21 -6.71 -0.78
C ALA A 104 -24.53 -6.05 -0.34
N ASP A 105 -24.52 -4.73 -0.15
CA ASP A 105 -25.71 -3.95 0.13
C ASP A 105 -25.80 -2.76 -0.85
N PRO A 106 -26.48 -2.94 -1.98
CA PRO A 106 -26.59 -1.89 -3.00
C PRO A 106 -27.29 -0.61 -2.51
N ARG A 107 -27.91 -0.62 -1.32
CA ARG A 107 -28.62 0.54 -0.75
C ARG A 107 -27.74 1.41 0.15
N MET A 108 -26.48 0.99 0.39
CA MET A 108 -25.54 1.83 1.12
C MET A 108 -25.35 3.17 0.42
N THR A 109 -25.12 4.22 1.21
CA THR A 109 -24.65 5.50 0.67
C THR A 109 -23.16 5.42 0.34
N PHE A 110 -22.69 6.34 -0.51
CA PHE A 110 -21.25 6.45 -0.80
C PHE A 110 -20.44 6.75 0.48
N GLU A 111 -20.97 7.58 1.38
CA GLU A 111 -20.33 7.90 2.66
C GLU A 111 -20.14 6.65 3.53
N GLU A 112 -21.17 5.83 3.69
CA GLU A 112 -21.08 4.56 4.45
C GLU A 112 -20.07 3.58 3.83
N ALA A 113 -20.08 3.46 2.50
CA ALA A 113 -19.18 2.54 1.81
C ALA A 113 -17.72 3.01 1.87
N SER A 114 -17.48 4.31 1.71
CA SER A 114 -16.15 4.92 1.73
C SER A 114 -15.54 5.05 3.13
N ALA A 115 -16.36 5.08 4.20
CA ALA A 115 -15.91 5.13 5.59
C ALA A 115 -15.00 3.96 6.01
N ARG A 116 -15.02 2.87 5.24
CA ARG A 116 -14.23 1.65 5.51
C ARG A 116 -12.89 1.62 4.77
N ARG A 117 -12.62 2.61 3.92
CA ARG A 117 -11.35 2.71 3.21
C ARG A 117 -10.22 3.07 4.17
N ASP A 118 -9.00 2.90 3.69
CA ASP A 118 -7.81 3.13 4.50
C ASP A 118 -7.59 4.62 4.80
N PHE A 119 -7.41 5.43 3.75
CA PHE A 119 -7.08 6.85 3.88
C PHE A 119 -8.10 7.73 3.18
N THR A 120 -8.30 8.94 3.71
CA THR A 120 -9.21 9.95 3.16
C THR A 120 -8.94 10.22 1.68
N ILE A 121 -7.68 10.29 1.28
CA ILE A 121 -7.27 10.51 -0.11
C ILE A 121 -7.67 9.37 -1.07
N ASN A 122 -7.94 8.17 -0.56
CA ASN A 122 -8.41 7.01 -1.32
C ASN A 122 -9.94 6.82 -1.19
N SER A 123 -10.62 7.65 -0.39
CA SER A 123 -12.06 7.58 -0.16
C SER A 123 -12.86 8.60 -1.00
N ILE A 124 -12.17 9.33 -1.88
CA ILE A 124 -12.79 10.24 -2.84
C ILE A 124 -13.43 9.42 -3.96
N GLY A 125 -14.64 9.82 -4.39
CA GLY A 125 -15.34 9.28 -5.53
C GLY A 125 -15.63 10.33 -6.58
N PHE A 126 -15.89 9.89 -7.81
CA PHE A 126 -16.36 10.74 -8.88
C PHE A 126 -17.58 10.10 -9.55
N ASP A 127 -18.71 10.82 -9.55
CA ASP A 127 -19.92 10.43 -10.27
C ASP A 127 -19.78 10.85 -11.75
N PRO A 128 -19.61 9.90 -12.68
CA PRO A 128 -19.42 10.22 -14.09
C PRO A 128 -20.69 10.69 -14.80
N ILE A 129 -21.88 10.44 -14.24
CA ILE A 129 -23.16 10.83 -14.82
C ILE A 129 -23.45 12.30 -14.52
N HIS A 130 -23.33 12.69 -13.25
CA HIS A 130 -23.63 14.05 -12.80
C HIS A 130 -22.39 14.94 -12.79
N GLN A 131 -21.20 14.42 -13.12
CA GLN A 131 -19.91 15.13 -13.09
C GLN A 131 -19.60 15.73 -11.71
N LEU A 132 -19.92 15.02 -10.64
CA LEU A 132 -19.78 15.46 -9.26
C LEU A 132 -18.67 14.69 -8.53
N TRP A 133 -17.91 15.43 -7.72
CA TRP A 133 -16.98 14.85 -6.76
C TRP A 133 -17.71 14.50 -5.46
N LEU A 134 -17.49 13.28 -4.98
CA LEU A 134 -18.02 12.77 -3.72
C LEU A 134 -16.84 12.66 -2.73
N ASP A 135 -16.84 13.52 -1.71
CA ASP A 135 -15.73 13.60 -0.76
C ASP A 135 -16.22 13.83 0.68
N PRO A 136 -16.97 12.86 1.25
CA PRO A 136 -17.55 13.03 2.59
C PRO A 136 -16.49 13.05 3.70
N HIS A 137 -15.27 12.63 3.41
CA HIS A 137 -14.17 12.51 4.38
C HIS A 137 -13.05 13.54 4.16
N HIS A 138 -13.29 14.60 3.38
CA HIS A 138 -12.34 15.68 3.10
C HIS A 138 -11.00 15.26 2.50
N GLY A 139 -11.01 14.17 1.72
CA GLY A 139 -9.81 13.60 1.10
C GLY A 139 -9.12 14.55 0.12
N GLN A 140 -9.86 15.43 -0.59
CA GLN A 140 -9.27 16.43 -1.47
C GLN A 140 -8.46 17.48 -0.71
N GLU A 141 -8.88 17.83 0.51
CA GLU A 141 -8.13 18.75 1.36
C GLU A 141 -6.82 18.11 1.84
N ASP A 142 -6.90 16.88 2.35
CA ASP A 142 -5.73 16.12 2.78
C ASP A 142 -4.76 15.87 1.59
N LEU A 143 -5.30 15.61 0.40
CA LEU A 143 -4.51 15.43 -0.82
C LEU A 143 -3.70 16.69 -1.17
N ARG A 144 -4.34 17.87 -1.10
CA ARG A 144 -3.66 19.17 -1.34
C ARG A 144 -2.61 19.50 -0.29
N LYS A 145 -2.81 19.06 0.95
CA LYS A 145 -1.88 19.26 2.07
C LYS A 145 -0.76 18.21 2.14
N GLY A 146 -0.81 17.16 1.34
CA GLY A 146 0.14 16.06 1.41
C GLY A 146 0.01 15.23 2.69
N ILE A 147 -1.21 15.01 3.18
CA ILE A 147 -1.49 14.33 4.44
C ILE A 147 -2.15 12.97 4.17
N LEU A 148 -1.67 11.94 4.87
CA LEU A 148 -2.29 10.62 4.96
C LEU A 148 -3.07 10.53 6.28
N ARG A 149 -4.37 10.71 6.22
CA ARG A 149 -5.30 10.59 7.33
C ARG A 149 -6.12 9.32 7.17
N HIS A 150 -6.25 8.51 8.21
CA HIS A 150 -7.19 7.39 8.22
C HIS A 150 -8.64 7.90 8.17
N VAL A 151 -9.52 7.14 7.50
CA VAL A 151 -10.91 7.59 7.31
C VAL A 151 -11.70 7.53 8.62
N GLY A 152 -11.54 6.46 9.39
CA GLY A 152 -12.29 6.26 10.62
C GLY A 152 -11.90 4.99 11.37
N PRO A 153 -12.70 4.58 12.38
CA PRO A 153 -12.37 3.45 13.27
C PRO A 153 -12.11 2.13 12.53
N ALA A 154 -12.75 1.90 11.40
CA ALA A 154 -12.54 0.72 10.56
C ALA A 154 -11.09 0.56 10.06
N PHE A 155 -10.26 1.60 10.15
CA PHE A 155 -8.84 1.53 9.84
C PHE A 155 -8.12 0.45 10.67
N ALA A 156 -8.46 0.34 11.94
CA ALA A 156 -7.84 -0.60 12.87
C ALA A 156 -8.22 -2.08 12.62
N GLU A 157 -9.24 -2.34 11.80
CA GLU A 157 -9.69 -3.70 11.48
C GLU A 157 -8.67 -4.47 10.62
N ASP A 158 -7.84 -3.76 9.86
CA ASP A 158 -6.78 -4.34 9.04
C ASP A 158 -5.42 -3.69 9.33
N PRO A 159 -4.59 -4.31 10.19
CA PRO A 159 -3.27 -3.76 10.54
C PRO A 159 -2.32 -3.56 9.36
N LEU A 160 -2.56 -4.22 8.20
CA LEU A 160 -1.77 -4.00 6.99
C LEU A 160 -1.80 -2.52 6.54
N ARG A 161 -2.83 -1.79 6.92
CA ARG A 161 -2.96 -0.36 6.58
C ARG A 161 -1.81 0.50 7.12
N VAL A 162 -1.10 0.03 8.14
CA VAL A 162 0.14 0.69 8.63
C VAL A 162 1.22 0.66 7.54
N LEU A 163 1.48 -0.53 6.96
CA LEU A 163 2.46 -0.65 5.86
C LEU A 163 1.97 0.07 4.59
N ARG A 164 0.66 0.04 4.35
CA ARG A 164 0.06 0.83 3.27
C ARG A 164 0.31 2.33 3.46
N GLY A 165 0.24 2.83 4.70
CA GLY A 165 0.59 4.20 5.05
C GLY A 165 2.05 4.51 4.74
N ALA A 166 2.97 3.64 5.14
CA ALA A 166 4.38 3.79 4.86
C ALA A 166 4.69 3.85 3.35
N GLN A 167 4.12 2.91 2.54
CA GLN A 167 4.35 2.91 1.10
C GLN A 167 3.68 4.10 0.39
N PHE A 168 2.50 4.56 0.84
CA PHE A 168 1.87 5.75 0.27
C PHE A 168 2.65 7.02 0.64
N ALA A 169 3.12 7.14 1.89
CA ALA A 169 3.96 8.26 2.31
C ALA A 169 5.19 8.39 1.41
N ALA A 170 5.88 7.28 1.15
CA ALA A 170 7.07 7.28 0.30
C ALA A 170 6.76 7.54 -1.19
N ARG A 171 5.66 6.99 -1.71
CA ARG A 171 5.28 7.13 -3.13
C ARG A 171 4.74 8.50 -3.48
N LEU A 172 4.03 9.13 -2.55
CA LEU A 172 3.38 10.41 -2.77
C LEU A 172 4.14 11.57 -2.14
N ASN A 173 5.21 11.27 -1.38
CA ASN A 173 5.94 12.23 -0.56
C ASN A 173 5.01 12.95 0.45
N PHE A 174 4.15 12.19 1.14
CA PHE A 174 3.16 12.66 2.09
C PHE A 174 3.55 12.32 3.52
N GLN A 175 2.93 13.00 4.48
CA GLN A 175 3.12 12.76 5.91
C GLN A 175 1.88 12.11 6.52
N LEU A 176 2.05 11.26 7.54
CA LEU A 176 0.91 10.77 8.33
C LEU A 176 0.34 11.91 9.19
N ALA A 177 -0.98 11.98 9.24
CA ALA A 177 -1.65 12.82 10.23
C ALA A 177 -1.28 12.36 11.64
N PRO A 178 -1.11 13.26 12.63
CA PRO A 178 -0.69 12.89 14.00
C PRO A 178 -1.58 11.83 14.65
N GLU A 179 -2.89 11.93 14.48
CA GLU A 179 -3.86 10.96 14.98
C GLU A 179 -3.75 9.60 14.27
N THR A 180 -3.40 9.59 12.98
CA THR A 180 -3.15 8.35 12.22
C THR A 180 -1.86 7.68 12.68
N LEU A 181 -0.81 8.46 12.90
CA LEU A 181 0.45 7.97 13.44
C LEU A 181 0.23 7.34 14.82
N HIS A 182 -0.49 8.02 15.70
CA HIS A 182 -0.82 7.50 17.03
C HIS A 182 -1.62 6.20 16.96
N LEU A 183 -2.65 6.14 16.11
CA LEU A 183 -3.42 4.91 15.91
C LEU A 183 -2.54 3.76 15.41
N CYS A 184 -1.66 4.01 14.43
CA CYS A 184 -0.74 2.99 13.91
C CYS A 184 0.18 2.39 14.99
N GLN A 185 0.61 3.19 15.98
CA GLN A 185 1.44 2.71 17.09
C GLN A 185 0.76 1.63 17.95
N THR A 186 -0.57 1.58 17.95
CA THR A 186 -1.37 0.64 18.76
C THR A 186 -1.67 -0.68 18.05
N LEU A 187 -1.45 -0.76 16.74
CA LEU A 187 -1.85 -1.92 15.96
C LEU A 187 -0.82 -3.05 16.04
N ASP A 188 -1.33 -4.29 16.04
CA ASP A 188 -0.53 -5.51 16.04
C ASP A 188 -0.51 -6.15 14.66
N LEU A 189 0.69 -6.42 14.13
CA LEU A 189 0.91 -6.99 12.81
C LEU A 189 1.14 -8.51 12.82
N ASN A 190 1.22 -9.15 13.99
CA ASN A 190 1.58 -10.57 14.12
C ASN A 190 0.64 -11.53 13.38
N GLU A 191 -0.63 -11.16 13.19
CA GLU A 191 -1.60 -11.99 12.47
C GLU A 191 -1.57 -11.82 10.94
N LEU A 192 -0.74 -10.92 10.41
CA LEU A 192 -0.64 -10.70 8.96
C LEU A 192 0.16 -11.81 8.28
N SER A 193 -0.33 -12.26 7.13
CA SER A 193 0.44 -13.23 6.34
C SER A 193 1.67 -12.59 5.70
N ARG A 194 2.71 -13.39 5.53
CA ARG A 194 4.00 -12.98 4.95
C ARG A 194 3.82 -12.38 3.55
N GLU A 195 2.94 -12.96 2.74
CA GLU A 195 2.68 -12.49 1.38
C GLU A 195 2.09 -11.08 1.36
N ARG A 196 1.21 -10.78 2.32
CA ARG A 196 0.63 -9.44 2.44
C ARG A 196 1.68 -8.41 2.86
N LEU A 197 2.52 -8.76 3.85
CA LEU A 197 3.63 -7.92 4.30
C LEU A 197 4.59 -7.65 3.15
N LEU A 198 5.05 -8.72 2.47
CA LEU A 198 5.94 -8.61 1.32
C LEU A 198 5.34 -7.76 0.20
N GLY A 199 4.04 -7.92 -0.06
CA GLY A 199 3.35 -7.13 -1.08
C GLY A 199 3.43 -5.62 -0.84
N GLU A 200 3.35 -5.16 0.40
CA GLU A 200 3.50 -3.73 0.72
C GLU A 200 4.98 -3.28 0.71
N PHE A 201 5.91 -4.13 1.18
CA PHE A 201 7.35 -3.84 1.04
C PHE A 201 7.77 -3.75 -0.42
N LYS A 202 7.31 -4.64 -1.29
CA LYS A 202 7.56 -4.55 -2.74
C LYS A 202 7.09 -3.22 -3.32
N LYS A 203 5.88 -2.78 -2.96
CA LYS A 203 5.36 -1.48 -3.41
C LYS A 203 6.20 -0.32 -2.88
N LEU A 204 6.63 -0.37 -1.62
CA LEU A 204 7.50 0.62 -1.02
C LEU A 204 8.84 0.70 -1.76
N LEU A 205 9.51 -0.43 -1.93
CA LEU A 205 10.87 -0.49 -2.46
C LEU A 205 10.91 -0.28 -3.99
N LEU A 206 9.90 -0.75 -4.73
CA LEU A 206 9.91 -0.67 -6.20
C LEU A 206 9.24 0.56 -6.77
N ARG A 207 8.32 1.20 -6.04
CA ARG A 207 7.50 2.29 -6.59
C ARG A 207 7.76 3.65 -5.98
N ALA A 208 8.42 3.73 -4.82
CA ALA A 208 8.76 5.01 -4.21
C ALA A 208 10.08 5.54 -4.79
N GLU A 209 10.16 6.85 -5.05
CA GLU A 209 11.43 7.50 -5.40
C GLU A 209 12.39 7.53 -4.21
N ARG A 210 11.83 7.71 -3.01
CA ARG A 210 12.55 7.73 -1.74
C ARG A 210 11.94 6.75 -0.74
N PRO A 211 12.33 5.46 -0.81
CA PRO A 211 11.83 4.45 0.13
C PRO A 211 12.14 4.74 1.60
N SER A 212 13.20 5.52 1.86
CA SER A 212 13.57 5.98 3.21
C SER A 212 12.42 6.64 3.96
N ILE A 213 11.57 7.40 3.27
CA ILE A 213 10.39 8.06 3.86
C ILE A 213 9.46 7.01 4.50
N GLY A 214 9.18 5.93 3.78
CA GLY A 214 8.31 4.87 4.29
C GLY A 214 8.96 4.07 5.43
N LEU A 215 10.26 3.79 5.34
CA LEU A 215 11.01 3.14 6.41
C LEU A 215 11.01 4.01 7.69
N GLU A 216 11.14 5.32 7.55
CA GLU A 216 11.06 6.25 8.68
C GLU A 216 9.65 6.31 9.28
N ILE A 217 8.59 6.21 8.46
CA ILE A 217 7.21 6.04 8.95
C ILE A 217 7.07 4.74 9.76
N LEU A 218 7.67 3.63 9.32
CA LEU A 218 7.66 2.39 10.09
C LEU A 218 8.35 2.55 11.45
N ARG A 219 9.43 3.34 11.53
CA ARG A 219 10.10 3.70 12.79
C ARG A 219 9.19 4.55 13.67
N GLN A 220 8.61 5.63 13.15
CA GLN A 220 7.75 6.56 13.90
C GLN A 220 6.48 5.89 14.43
N THR A 221 5.92 4.95 13.68
CA THR A 221 4.76 4.15 14.09
C THR A 221 5.13 2.99 15.02
N LYS A 222 6.41 2.86 15.39
CA LYS A 222 6.95 1.73 16.18
C LYS A 222 6.67 0.36 15.54
N THR A 223 6.46 0.34 14.23
CA THR A 223 6.16 -0.89 13.49
C THR A 223 7.41 -1.75 13.31
N LEU A 224 8.62 -1.17 13.41
CA LEU A 224 9.87 -1.91 13.31
C LEU A 224 10.01 -3.01 14.38
N ARG A 225 9.30 -2.92 15.52
CA ARG A 225 9.23 -4.00 16.52
C ARG A 225 8.77 -5.37 15.96
N PHE A 226 8.11 -5.37 14.80
CA PHE A 226 7.72 -6.61 14.08
C PHE A 226 8.76 -7.05 13.05
N PHE A 227 9.83 -6.28 12.88
CA PHE A 227 10.96 -6.50 11.97
C PHE A 227 12.27 -6.28 12.74
N PRO A 228 12.63 -7.23 13.65
CA PRO A 228 13.72 -7.03 14.60
C PRO A 228 15.07 -6.75 13.94
N GLU A 229 15.31 -7.25 12.72
CA GLU A 229 16.54 -6.99 11.98
C GLU A 229 16.66 -5.53 11.54
N LEU A 230 15.53 -4.90 11.18
CA LEU A 230 15.49 -3.48 10.85
C LEU A 230 15.54 -2.61 12.12
N GLU A 231 14.84 -3.01 13.18
CA GLU A 231 14.85 -2.29 14.45
C GLU A 231 16.24 -2.26 15.07
N ALA A 232 16.98 -3.37 14.96
CA ALA A 232 18.33 -3.48 15.49
C ALA A 232 19.33 -2.52 14.85
N LEU A 233 19.09 -1.99 13.66
CA LEU A 233 19.97 -1.01 12.99
C LEU A 233 19.90 0.38 13.63
N ILE A 234 18.84 0.66 14.41
CA ILE A 234 18.64 1.96 15.04
C ILE A 234 19.74 2.16 16.10
N ASP A 235 20.32 3.36 16.11
CA ASP A 235 21.34 3.80 17.05
C ASP A 235 22.64 2.96 17.08
N VAL A 236 22.86 2.04 16.14
CA VAL A 236 24.14 1.36 15.98
C VAL A 236 25.18 2.37 15.49
N PRO A 237 26.24 2.67 16.29
CA PRO A 237 27.21 3.70 15.93
C PRO A 237 28.12 3.25 14.78
N GLN A 238 28.61 4.22 14.02
CA GLN A 238 29.63 4.03 13.00
C GLN A 238 30.79 5.01 13.20
N ASP A 239 31.94 4.73 12.60
CA ASP A 239 33.07 5.63 12.65
C ASP A 239 32.76 6.93 11.87
N PRO A 240 32.76 8.10 12.50
CA PRO A 240 32.39 9.36 11.87
C PRO A 240 33.33 9.79 10.73
N THR A 241 34.53 9.22 10.67
CA THR A 241 35.49 9.48 9.59
C THR A 241 35.02 8.92 8.27
N TRP A 242 34.38 7.75 8.32
CA TRP A 242 33.90 7.01 7.14
C TRP A 242 32.40 7.12 6.94
N HIS A 243 31.68 7.39 8.03
CA HIS A 243 30.21 7.48 8.07
C HIS A 243 29.78 8.76 8.79
N PRO A 244 29.98 9.94 8.17
CA PRO A 244 29.59 11.21 8.77
C PRO A 244 28.08 11.36 8.99
N GLU A 245 27.28 10.54 8.32
CA GLU A 245 25.83 10.42 8.50
C GLU A 245 25.42 9.87 9.88
N GLY A 246 26.31 9.23 10.62
CA GLY A 246 26.13 8.82 12.01
C GLY A 246 25.87 7.33 12.21
N CYS A 247 24.62 6.92 12.41
CA CYS A 247 24.29 5.52 12.74
C CYS A 247 23.95 4.66 11.49
N VAL A 248 23.98 3.33 11.69
CA VAL A 248 23.69 2.35 10.62
C VAL A 248 22.29 2.55 10.04
N TRP A 249 21.30 2.92 10.86
CA TRP A 249 19.94 3.20 10.35
C TRP A 249 19.94 4.33 9.32
N THR A 250 20.56 5.47 9.67
CA THR A 250 20.67 6.62 8.74
C THR A 250 21.38 6.23 7.46
N HIS A 251 22.49 5.49 7.58
CA HIS A 251 23.23 4.94 6.43
C HIS A 251 22.33 4.07 5.55
N THR A 252 21.61 3.13 6.13
CA THR A 252 20.68 2.24 5.40
C THR A 252 19.60 3.03 4.66
N LEU A 253 19.03 4.06 5.28
CA LEU A 253 18.05 4.95 4.63
C LEU A 253 18.65 5.63 3.38
N MET A 254 19.88 6.12 3.47
CA MET A 254 20.58 6.73 2.34
C MET A 254 20.88 5.72 1.23
N VAL A 255 21.35 4.52 1.60
CA VAL A 255 21.68 3.46 0.64
C VAL A 255 20.45 3.00 -0.12
N VAL A 256 19.29 2.82 0.52
CA VAL A 256 18.06 2.43 -0.19
C VAL A 256 17.55 3.51 -1.12
N ASP A 257 17.71 4.80 -0.77
CA ASP A 257 17.34 5.90 -1.68
C ASP A 257 18.26 5.97 -2.90
N GLU A 258 19.57 5.75 -2.73
CA GLU A 258 20.51 5.68 -3.85
C GLU A 258 20.23 4.44 -4.73
N ALA A 259 20.01 3.28 -4.12
CA ALA A 259 19.63 2.07 -4.85
C ALA A 259 18.34 2.26 -5.68
N ALA A 260 17.37 3.01 -5.14
CA ALA A 260 16.13 3.29 -5.85
C ALA A 260 16.33 4.01 -7.19
N LYS A 261 17.39 4.83 -7.31
CA LYS A 261 17.76 5.52 -8.55
C LYS A 261 18.35 4.58 -9.62
N LEU A 262 18.86 3.42 -9.18
CA LEU A 262 19.49 2.43 -10.06
C LEU A 262 18.54 1.37 -10.58
N ARG A 263 17.25 1.40 -10.20
CA ARG A 263 16.23 0.50 -10.72
C ARG A 263 16.06 0.65 -12.22
N VAL A 264 15.91 -0.46 -12.90
CA VAL A 264 15.78 -0.54 -14.38
C VAL A 264 14.36 -0.85 -14.85
N GLY A 265 13.42 -1.08 -13.93
CA GLY A 265 12.03 -1.42 -14.25
C GLY A 265 11.79 -2.92 -14.44
N GLU A 266 12.79 -3.78 -14.18
CA GLU A 266 12.64 -5.22 -14.17
C GLU A 266 12.44 -5.72 -12.73
N GLU A 267 11.21 -6.16 -12.41
CA GLU A 267 10.79 -6.42 -11.02
C GLU A 267 11.76 -7.32 -10.26
N LYS A 268 12.23 -8.42 -10.88
CA LYS A 268 13.10 -9.39 -10.20
C LYS A 268 14.46 -8.78 -9.86
N ASN A 269 15.09 -8.10 -10.81
CA ASN A 269 16.41 -7.50 -10.62
C ASN A 269 16.33 -6.31 -9.65
N ASP A 270 15.30 -5.48 -9.80
CA ASP A 270 15.08 -4.36 -8.90
C ASP A 270 14.77 -4.82 -7.46
N LEU A 271 14.07 -5.95 -7.28
CA LEU A 271 13.87 -6.54 -5.95
C LEU A 271 15.19 -7.00 -5.32
N VAL A 272 16.04 -7.70 -6.07
CA VAL A 272 17.35 -8.13 -5.58
C VAL A 272 18.19 -6.92 -5.18
N LEU A 273 18.24 -5.90 -6.02
CA LEU A 273 18.96 -4.66 -5.72
C LEU A 273 18.44 -4.00 -4.44
N MET A 274 17.13 -3.80 -4.35
CA MET A 274 16.52 -3.04 -3.25
C MET A 274 16.57 -3.80 -1.92
N PHE A 275 16.36 -5.12 -1.92
CA PHE A 275 16.53 -5.92 -0.71
C PHE A 275 18.01 -6.06 -0.34
N GLY A 276 18.92 -6.18 -1.30
CA GLY A 276 20.35 -6.13 -1.06
C GLY A 276 20.74 -4.84 -0.36
N ALA A 277 20.26 -3.70 -0.85
CA ALA A 277 20.49 -2.39 -0.24
C ALA A 277 19.89 -2.28 1.19
N LEU A 278 18.69 -2.82 1.41
CA LEU A 278 18.03 -2.78 2.71
C LEU A 278 18.72 -3.65 3.76
N CYS A 279 19.26 -4.81 3.35
CA CYS A 279 19.75 -5.83 4.27
C CYS A 279 21.28 -5.85 4.42
N HIS A 280 22.02 -5.04 3.64
CA HIS A 280 23.50 -5.16 3.55
C HIS A 280 24.21 -5.01 4.90
N ASP A 281 23.64 -4.31 5.83
CA ASP A 281 24.23 -4.00 7.14
C ASP A 281 23.54 -4.72 8.33
N PHE A 282 22.69 -5.71 8.09
CA PHE A 282 22.01 -6.46 9.16
C PHE A 282 22.94 -7.16 10.15
N GLY A 283 24.18 -7.40 9.78
CA GLY A 283 25.19 -7.96 10.68
C GLY A 283 25.88 -6.94 11.60
N LYS A 284 25.79 -5.64 11.32
CA LYS A 284 26.49 -4.59 12.11
C LYS A 284 26.06 -4.52 13.58
N PRO A 285 24.79 -4.70 13.95
CA PRO A 285 24.39 -4.66 15.36
C PRO A 285 25.17 -5.64 16.26
N GLU A 286 25.48 -6.83 15.74
CA GLU A 286 26.19 -7.89 16.49
C GLU A 286 27.72 -7.76 16.41
N THR A 287 28.25 -7.04 15.41
CA THR A 287 29.68 -7.02 15.10
C THR A 287 30.36 -5.69 15.41
N THR A 288 29.58 -4.63 15.63
CA THR A 288 30.12 -3.30 15.93
C THR A 288 30.73 -3.25 17.32
N ILE A 289 32.02 -2.91 17.41
CA ILE A 289 32.77 -2.80 18.65
C ILE A 289 33.52 -1.48 18.68
N TRP A 290 33.73 -0.93 19.91
CA TRP A 290 34.65 0.16 20.12
C TRP A 290 36.05 -0.39 20.32
N LYS A 291 37.00 -0.02 19.44
CA LYS A 291 38.39 -0.46 19.52
C LYS A 291 39.35 0.63 19.03
N ASP A 292 40.45 0.87 19.80
CA ASP A 292 41.50 1.79 19.47
C ASP A 292 41.01 3.24 19.19
N GLY A 293 39.97 3.70 19.91
CA GLY A 293 39.40 5.03 19.73
C GLY A 293 38.43 5.18 18.54
N HIS A 294 38.03 4.09 17.90
CA HIS A 294 37.15 4.08 16.72
C HIS A 294 36.09 2.99 16.83
N TRP A 295 34.93 3.24 16.20
CA TRP A 295 33.94 2.20 15.97
C TRP A 295 34.36 1.33 14.78
N ARG A 296 34.38 0.03 14.97
CA ARG A 296 34.77 -0.96 13.94
C ARG A 296 33.71 -2.03 13.81
N SER A 297 33.35 -2.33 12.58
CA SER A 297 32.52 -3.50 12.24
C SER A 297 33.37 -4.43 11.37
N PRO A 298 33.86 -5.57 11.87
CA PRO A 298 34.69 -6.50 11.10
C PRO A 298 33.94 -7.03 9.88
N ALA A 299 34.40 -6.67 8.69
CA ALA A 299 33.73 -6.95 7.41
C ALA A 299 33.46 -8.42 7.07
N PRO A 300 34.26 -9.45 7.51
CA PRO A 300 34.00 -10.82 7.15
C PRO A 300 32.75 -11.43 7.77
N VAL A 301 32.20 -10.82 8.82
CA VAL A 301 31.16 -11.39 9.65
C VAL A 301 29.77 -11.17 9.05
N SER A 302 29.54 -10.07 8.35
CA SER A 302 28.25 -9.81 7.72
C SER A 302 27.90 -10.84 6.62
N TYR A 303 28.89 -11.28 5.84
CA TYR A 303 28.68 -12.29 4.81
C TYR A 303 28.49 -13.72 5.39
N THR A 304 29.25 -14.06 6.43
CA THR A 304 29.10 -15.38 7.09
C THR A 304 27.86 -15.45 7.99
N HIS A 305 27.43 -14.33 8.61
CA HIS A 305 26.18 -14.26 9.37
C HIS A 305 24.94 -14.30 8.47
N LEU A 306 24.94 -13.65 7.32
CA LEU A 306 23.88 -13.84 6.34
C LEU A 306 23.71 -15.32 5.97
N ARG A 307 24.79 -16.06 5.78
CA ARG A 307 24.75 -17.51 5.55
C ARG A 307 24.34 -18.34 6.78
N ALA A 308 24.75 -17.95 7.98
CA ALA A 308 24.41 -18.67 9.22
C ALA A 308 22.97 -18.38 9.67
N HIS A 309 22.42 -17.21 9.33
CA HIS A 309 21.04 -16.84 9.58
C HIS A 309 20.08 -17.34 8.51
N GLU A 310 20.55 -17.91 7.39
CA GLU A 310 19.69 -18.63 6.43
C GLU A 310 18.82 -19.70 7.10
N THR A 311 19.21 -20.19 8.27
CA THR A 311 18.42 -21.16 9.06
C THR A 311 17.41 -20.52 10.02
N ARG A 312 17.51 -19.22 10.30
CA ARG A 312 16.64 -18.51 11.27
C ARG A 312 15.82 -17.35 10.67
N HIS A 313 16.26 -16.80 9.55
CA HIS A 313 15.63 -15.63 8.91
C HIS A 313 14.85 -15.99 7.64
N ASP A 314 13.94 -16.92 7.80
CA ASP A 314 12.99 -17.38 6.77
C ASP A 314 12.14 -16.30 6.11
N LEU A 315 12.21 -15.05 6.56
CA LEU A 315 11.27 -14.00 6.11
C LEU A 315 11.76 -13.16 4.94
N VAL A 316 13.05 -12.83 4.87
CA VAL A 316 13.56 -11.92 3.81
C VAL A 316 14.32 -12.69 2.74
N CYS A 317 15.19 -13.62 3.12
CA CYS A 317 16.02 -14.34 2.14
C CYS A 317 15.28 -15.49 1.43
N ARG A 318 14.37 -16.22 2.08
CA ARG A 318 13.53 -17.24 1.43
C ARG A 318 12.52 -16.66 0.42
N LEU A 319 12.05 -15.44 0.64
CA LEU A 319 11.14 -14.76 -0.30
C LEU A 319 11.84 -14.26 -1.57
N LEU A 320 13.18 -14.28 -1.61
CA LEU A 320 13.97 -13.88 -2.78
C LEU A 320 14.46 -15.08 -3.61
N LEU A 321 14.42 -16.31 -3.09
CA LEU A 321 15.03 -17.50 -3.71
C LEU A 321 14.01 -18.57 -4.15
N GLU A 322 12.73 -18.45 -3.80
CA GLU A 322 11.61 -19.24 -4.33
C GLU A 322 10.65 -18.35 -5.16
#